data_c064fafeea74f4ea892d8fb902c3ea1d
#
_entry.id   c064fafeea74f4ea892d8fb902c3ea1d
#
_cell.length_a   1.000
_cell.length_b   1.000
_cell.length_c   1.000
_cell.angle_alpha   90.00
_cell.angle_beta   90.00
_cell.angle_gamma   90.00
#
_symmetry.space_group_name_H-M   'P 1'
#
loop_
_entity.id
_entity.type
_entity.pdbx_description
1 polymer ?
#
loop_
_entity_poly.entity_id
_entity_poly.type
_entity_poly.pdbx_seq_one_letter_code
_entity_poly.pdbx_strand_id
1 'polypeptide(L)'
;MRSVHVRLILASVFVVALCALAATQGRQPPDPGKALTTTMTTVNQQILDMAEDFPADKYNFKATPEVRSFAEVMVHVMSGTAYAAKAGRGENVQWSELDPKAYSGKPAIVAALKKAIADNDSTLKATPATRFAASPEPWLAVIEHTAEHYGQLVVYYRLNGIVPPASRPKK
;
A
#
# COMPACT_ATOMS: atom_id res chain seq x y z
N MET A 1 17.43 -33.07 -54.92
CA MET A 1 16.85 -33.34 -53.60
C MET A 1 17.62 -32.74 -52.43
N ARG A 2 18.95 -32.75 -52.36
CA ARG A 2 19.75 -32.16 -51.26
C ARG A 2 19.50 -30.68 -50.99
N SER A 3 19.26 -29.83 -52.03
CA SER A 3 19.06 -28.38 -51.83
C SER A 3 17.75 -28.00 -51.17
N VAL A 4 16.71 -28.81 -51.31
CA VAL A 4 15.38 -28.55 -50.68
C VAL A 4 15.44 -28.84 -49.17
N HIS A 5 16.10 -29.90 -48.79
CA HIS A 5 16.24 -30.25 -47.34
C HIS A 5 17.08 -29.20 -46.58
N VAL A 6 18.13 -28.67 -47.18
CA VAL A 6 18.97 -27.62 -46.59
C VAL A 6 18.17 -26.34 -46.39
N ARG A 7 17.32 -25.96 -47.36
CA ARG A 7 16.46 -24.78 -47.25
C ARG A 7 15.39 -24.92 -46.20
N LEU A 8 14.80 -26.12 -46.04
CA LEU A 8 13.82 -26.39 -44.99
C LEU A 8 14.43 -26.39 -43.59
N ILE A 9 15.64 -26.89 -43.42
CA ILE A 9 16.38 -26.88 -42.16
C ILE A 9 16.72 -25.43 -41.76
N LEU A 10 17.23 -24.63 -42.69
CA LEU A 10 17.56 -23.23 -42.46
C LEU A 10 16.29 -22.40 -42.09
N ALA A 11 15.18 -22.65 -42.75
CA ALA A 11 13.92 -21.99 -42.44
C ALA A 11 13.38 -22.35 -41.01
N SER A 12 13.51 -23.63 -40.65
CA SER A 12 13.09 -24.07 -39.29
C SER A 12 13.98 -23.50 -38.19
N VAL A 13 15.27 -23.45 -38.38
CA VAL A 13 16.23 -22.84 -37.45
C VAL A 13 15.93 -21.34 -37.27
N PHE A 14 15.60 -20.64 -38.38
CA PHE A 14 15.28 -19.22 -38.34
C PHE A 14 13.96 -18.95 -37.58
N VAL A 15 12.94 -19.77 -37.79
CA VAL A 15 11.66 -19.67 -37.06
C VAL A 15 11.86 -19.92 -35.54
N VAL A 16 12.64 -20.94 -35.17
CA VAL A 16 12.94 -21.24 -33.77
C VAL A 16 13.74 -20.11 -33.12
N ALA A 17 14.68 -19.51 -33.85
CA ALA A 17 15.46 -18.36 -33.37
C ALA A 17 14.57 -17.11 -33.18
N LEU A 18 13.63 -16.86 -34.10
CA LEU A 18 12.66 -15.76 -33.94
C LEU A 18 11.72 -16.00 -32.75
N CYS A 19 11.24 -17.20 -32.53
CA CYS A 19 10.42 -17.53 -31.37
C CYS A 19 11.19 -17.41 -30.06
N ALA A 20 12.47 -17.80 -30.05
CA ALA A 20 13.34 -17.61 -28.87
C ALA A 20 13.61 -16.13 -28.58
N LEU A 21 13.81 -15.31 -29.61
CA LEU A 21 13.94 -13.84 -29.46
C LEU A 21 12.63 -13.19 -28.98
N ALA A 22 11.48 -13.62 -29.45
CA ALA A 22 10.18 -13.13 -28.98
C ALA A 22 9.91 -13.55 -27.52
N ALA A 23 10.37 -14.72 -27.11
CA ALA A 23 10.28 -15.18 -25.71
C ALA A 23 11.21 -14.44 -24.76
N THR A 24 12.34 -13.91 -25.27
CA THR A 24 13.30 -13.09 -24.53
C THR A 24 12.99 -11.58 -24.57
N GLN A 25 12.01 -11.15 -25.36
CA GLN A 25 11.38 -9.82 -25.20
C GLN A 25 10.54 -9.84 -23.92
N GLY A 26 11.26 -10.15 -22.89
CA GLY A 26 10.85 -10.46 -21.57
C GLY A 26 10.02 -9.33 -20.99
N ARG A 27 9.01 -9.74 -20.29
CA ARG A 27 8.35 -8.97 -19.23
C ARG A 27 9.40 -8.08 -18.56
N GLN A 28 9.35 -6.78 -18.85
CA GLN A 28 10.22 -5.84 -18.12
C GLN A 28 10.02 -6.10 -16.63
N PRO A 29 11.10 -6.19 -15.84
CA PRO A 29 10.95 -6.34 -14.40
C PRO A 29 10.05 -5.21 -13.91
N PRO A 30 9.13 -5.51 -12.97
CA PRO A 30 8.25 -4.49 -12.45
C PRO A 30 9.06 -3.33 -11.89
N ASP A 31 8.69 -2.11 -12.24
CA ASP A 31 9.28 -0.89 -11.69
C ASP A 31 9.06 -0.86 -10.16
N PRO A 32 10.12 -0.91 -9.34
CA PRO A 32 9.99 -0.95 -7.88
C PRO A 32 9.25 0.28 -7.34
N GLY A 33 9.47 1.45 -7.92
CA GLY A 33 8.80 2.67 -7.52
C GLY A 33 7.30 2.62 -7.78
N LYS A 34 6.91 2.08 -8.95
CA LYS A 34 5.51 1.87 -9.28
C LYS A 34 4.86 0.83 -8.36
N ALA A 35 5.57 -0.25 -8.03
CA ALA A 35 5.07 -1.27 -7.11
C ALA A 35 4.83 -0.68 -5.71
N LEU A 36 5.80 0.06 -5.16
CA LEU A 36 5.67 0.74 -3.87
C LEU A 36 4.51 1.74 -3.87
N THR A 37 4.43 2.60 -4.88
CA THR A 37 3.36 3.60 -4.99
C THR A 37 1.98 2.94 -5.05
N THR A 38 1.82 1.90 -5.87
CA THR A 38 0.55 1.19 -5.99
C THR A 38 0.15 0.53 -4.68
N THR A 39 1.10 -0.14 -4.00
CA THR A 39 0.82 -0.82 -2.72
C THR A 39 0.49 0.17 -1.62
N MET A 40 1.27 1.25 -1.48
CA MET A 40 0.99 2.30 -0.49
C MET A 40 -0.38 2.94 -0.70
N THR A 41 -0.71 3.32 -1.94
CA THR A 41 -2.02 3.88 -2.26
C THR A 41 -3.15 2.90 -1.92
N THR A 42 -2.95 1.60 -2.19
CA THR A 42 -3.95 0.57 -1.89
C THR A 42 -4.19 0.44 -0.38
N VAL A 43 -3.13 0.31 0.43
CA VAL A 43 -3.30 0.14 1.89
C VAL A 43 -3.83 1.41 2.54
N ASN A 44 -3.40 2.59 2.09
CA ASN A 44 -3.92 3.87 2.55
C ASN A 44 -5.43 4.02 2.25
N GLN A 45 -5.86 3.63 1.04
CA GLN A 45 -7.28 3.68 0.68
C GLN A 45 -8.11 2.71 1.53
N GLN A 46 -7.62 1.49 1.75
CA GLN A 46 -8.31 0.52 2.61
C GLN A 46 -8.51 1.03 4.04
N ILE A 47 -7.51 1.67 4.62
CA ILE A 47 -7.61 2.29 5.95
C ILE A 47 -8.59 3.45 5.94
N LEU A 48 -8.54 4.30 4.92
CA LEU A 48 -9.45 5.43 4.80
C LEU A 48 -10.91 4.98 4.66
N ASP A 49 -11.16 3.97 3.83
CA ASP A 49 -12.49 3.39 3.66
C ASP A 49 -13.03 2.86 5.00
N MET A 50 -12.18 2.20 5.79
CA MET A 50 -12.56 1.74 7.14
C MET A 50 -12.83 2.91 8.09
N ALA A 51 -11.99 3.95 8.07
CA ALA A 51 -12.20 5.12 8.91
C ALA A 51 -13.52 5.83 8.58
N GLU A 52 -13.84 5.97 7.31
CA GLU A 52 -15.07 6.63 6.86
C GLU A 52 -16.32 5.80 7.12
N ASP A 53 -16.22 4.49 6.99
CA ASP A 53 -17.38 3.59 7.09
C ASP A 53 -17.72 3.21 8.55
N PHE A 54 -16.72 3.00 9.42
CA PHE A 54 -16.98 2.53 10.78
C PHE A 54 -17.86 3.51 11.56
N PRO A 55 -18.91 3.02 12.29
CA PRO A 55 -19.85 3.88 13.00
C PRO A 55 -19.18 4.79 14.04
N ALA A 56 -19.58 6.06 14.08
CA ALA A 56 -18.96 7.06 14.95
C ALA A 56 -19.09 6.73 16.45
N ASP A 57 -20.22 6.16 16.86
CA ASP A 57 -20.49 5.71 18.22
C ASP A 57 -19.63 4.52 18.65
N LYS A 58 -18.97 3.84 17.69
CA LYS A 58 -18.08 2.69 17.93
C LYS A 58 -16.60 3.02 17.85
N TYR A 59 -16.23 4.28 17.63
CA TYR A 59 -14.81 4.66 17.52
C TYR A 59 -14.01 4.35 18.80
N ASN A 60 -14.64 4.33 19.96
CA ASN A 60 -14.00 3.95 21.23
C ASN A 60 -14.05 2.45 21.53
N PHE A 61 -14.56 1.63 20.58
CA PHE A 61 -14.62 0.18 20.77
C PHE A 61 -13.21 -0.41 20.88
N LYS A 62 -13.03 -1.29 21.87
CA LYS A 62 -11.84 -2.13 22.08
C LYS A 62 -12.24 -3.59 22.02
N ALA A 63 -11.45 -4.42 21.38
CA ALA A 63 -11.68 -5.87 21.36
C ALA A 63 -11.45 -6.49 22.75
N THR A 64 -10.42 -6.01 23.46
CA THR A 64 -10.15 -6.27 24.88
C THR A 64 -9.65 -4.98 25.54
N PRO A 65 -9.66 -4.88 26.89
CA PRO A 65 -9.18 -3.68 27.60
C PRO A 65 -7.74 -3.29 27.28
N GLU A 66 -6.90 -4.26 26.98
CA GLU A 66 -5.43 -4.09 26.80
C GLU A 66 -5.07 -3.57 25.40
N VAL A 67 -5.98 -3.70 24.43
CA VAL A 67 -5.69 -3.25 23.05
C VAL A 67 -6.13 -1.82 22.82
N ARG A 68 -5.57 -1.20 21.79
CA ARG A 68 -6.01 0.12 21.32
C ARG A 68 -7.48 0.09 20.90
N SER A 69 -8.22 1.18 21.12
CA SER A 69 -9.54 1.37 20.51
C SER A 69 -9.42 1.56 18.98
N PHE A 70 -10.54 1.47 18.28
CA PHE A 70 -10.58 1.74 16.85
C PHE A 70 -9.98 3.13 16.52
N ALA A 71 -10.37 4.16 17.27
CA ALA A 71 -9.83 5.51 17.13
C ALA A 71 -8.31 5.57 17.36
N GLU A 72 -7.84 4.92 18.42
CA GLU A 72 -6.40 4.87 18.74
C GLU A 72 -5.60 4.13 17.67
N VAL A 73 -6.14 3.06 17.06
CA VAL A 73 -5.50 2.39 15.92
C VAL A 73 -5.42 3.32 14.70
N MET A 74 -6.49 4.06 14.39
CA MET A 74 -6.47 5.02 13.27
C MET A 74 -5.41 6.10 13.45
N VAL A 75 -5.26 6.65 14.66
CA VAL A 75 -4.22 7.66 14.95
C VAL A 75 -2.82 7.05 14.89
N HIS A 76 -2.67 5.82 15.35
CA HIS A 76 -1.41 5.10 15.28
C HIS A 76 -0.97 4.83 13.83
N VAL A 77 -1.86 4.37 12.96
CA VAL A 77 -1.59 4.22 11.51
C VAL A 77 -1.24 5.56 10.87
N MET A 78 -1.94 6.62 11.23
CA MET A 78 -1.65 7.97 10.76
C MET A 78 -0.25 8.45 11.16
N SER A 79 0.26 8.03 12.34
CA SER A 79 1.64 8.32 12.78
C SER A 79 2.67 7.76 11.78
N GLY A 80 2.48 6.50 11.35
CA GLY A 80 3.33 5.88 10.34
C GLY A 80 3.24 6.56 8.97
N THR A 81 2.04 6.89 8.54
CA THR A 81 1.83 7.59 7.26
C THR A 81 2.54 8.95 7.25
N ALA A 82 2.47 9.71 8.36
CA ALA A 82 3.16 10.97 8.51
C ALA A 82 4.69 10.81 8.58
N TYR A 83 5.18 9.75 9.24
CA TYR A 83 6.60 9.39 9.23
C TYR A 83 7.11 9.12 7.82
N ALA A 84 6.41 8.28 7.04
CA ALA A 84 6.83 7.95 5.68
C ALA A 84 6.91 9.18 4.78
N ALA A 85 5.96 10.11 4.89
CA ALA A 85 5.98 11.36 4.13
C ALA A 85 7.23 12.20 4.45
N LYS A 86 7.55 12.40 5.72
CA LYS A 86 8.72 13.19 6.15
C LYS A 86 10.04 12.52 5.76
N ALA A 87 10.21 11.25 6.12
CA ALA A 87 11.43 10.50 5.80
C ALA A 87 11.61 10.34 4.29
N GLY A 88 10.52 10.18 3.54
CA GLY A 88 10.52 10.16 2.09
C GLY A 88 11.02 11.44 1.44
N ARG A 89 10.77 12.59 2.05
CA ARG A 89 11.37 13.87 1.64
C ARG A 89 12.85 14.00 2.03
N GLY A 90 13.39 13.07 2.79
CA GLY A 90 14.78 13.09 3.26
C GLY A 90 14.96 13.83 4.58
N GLU A 91 13.88 14.11 5.30
CA GLU A 91 13.96 14.67 6.64
C GLU A 91 14.58 13.64 7.60
N ASN A 92 15.47 14.10 8.50
CA ASN A 92 16.01 13.24 9.55
C ASN A 92 14.99 13.11 10.69
N VAL A 93 14.07 12.17 10.54
CA VAL A 93 12.99 11.93 11.50
C VAL A 93 13.01 10.50 12.02
N GLN A 94 12.58 10.35 13.26
CA GLN A 94 12.26 9.05 13.84
C GLN A 94 10.75 8.89 13.92
N TRP A 95 10.30 7.63 13.95
CA TRP A 95 8.89 7.34 14.19
C TRP A 95 8.47 7.91 15.55
N SER A 96 7.39 8.66 15.54
CA SER A 96 6.80 9.28 16.73
C SER A 96 5.29 9.10 16.72
N GLU A 97 4.75 8.62 17.82
CA GLU A 97 3.32 8.46 17.99
C GLU A 97 2.62 9.82 18.08
N LEU A 98 1.54 9.96 17.35
CA LEU A 98 0.60 11.06 17.52
C LEU A 98 -0.27 10.80 18.76
N ASP A 99 -0.58 11.86 19.50
CA ASP A 99 -1.47 11.73 20.66
C ASP A 99 -2.93 11.57 20.19
N PRO A 100 -3.60 10.43 20.48
CA PRO A 100 -4.99 10.25 20.12
C PRO A 100 -5.94 11.28 20.72
N LYS A 101 -5.58 11.88 21.86
CA LYS A 101 -6.38 12.92 22.54
C LYS A 101 -6.42 14.23 21.77
N ALA A 102 -5.50 14.45 20.84
CA ALA A 102 -5.52 15.61 19.96
C ALA A 102 -6.66 15.58 18.92
N TYR A 103 -7.35 14.46 18.78
CA TYR A 103 -8.38 14.26 17.75
C TYR A 103 -9.74 13.96 18.39
N SER A 104 -10.69 14.86 18.25
CA SER A 104 -12.03 14.73 18.82
C SER A 104 -12.99 13.95 17.91
N GLY A 105 -13.01 12.62 18.07
CA GLY A 105 -13.96 11.73 17.41
C GLY A 105 -13.71 11.50 15.91
N LYS A 106 -14.61 10.75 15.29
CA LYS A 106 -14.51 10.34 13.88
C LYS A 106 -14.20 11.47 12.89
N PRO A 107 -14.91 12.63 12.91
CA PRO A 107 -14.69 13.66 11.89
C PRO A 107 -13.25 14.21 11.92
N ALA A 108 -12.70 14.45 13.11
CA ALA A 108 -11.33 14.96 13.24
C ALA A 108 -10.29 13.95 12.81
N ILE A 109 -10.46 12.67 13.18
CA ILE A 109 -9.57 11.58 12.80
C ILE A 109 -9.57 11.37 11.27
N VAL A 110 -10.75 11.31 10.65
CA VAL A 110 -10.88 11.12 9.19
C VAL A 110 -10.26 12.31 8.44
N ALA A 111 -10.49 13.54 8.88
CA ALA A 111 -9.90 14.71 8.24
C ALA A 111 -8.37 14.72 8.33
N ALA A 112 -7.82 14.38 9.50
CA ALA A 112 -6.39 14.29 9.72
C ALA A 112 -5.75 13.14 8.93
N LEU A 113 -6.39 11.98 8.87
CA LEU A 113 -5.95 10.84 8.08
C LEU A 113 -5.91 11.17 6.58
N LYS A 114 -6.95 11.80 6.04
CA LYS A 114 -6.96 12.28 4.64
C LYS A 114 -5.78 13.20 4.34
N LYS A 115 -5.47 14.12 5.25
CA LYS A 115 -4.33 15.04 5.10
C LYS A 115 -3.00 14.29 5.11
N ALA A 116 -2.82 13.34 6.03
CA ALA A 116 -1.59 12.54 6.12
C ALA A 116 -1.40 11.67 4.86
N ILE A 117 -2.46 11.05 4.35
CA ILE A 117 -2.44 10.28 3.10
C ILE A 117 -2.09 11.19 1.91
N ALA A 118 -2.70 12.36 1.80
CA ALA A 118 -2.44 13.29 0.71
C ALA A 118 -0.98 13.79 0.71
N ASP A 119 -0.41 14.08 1.89
CA ASP A 119 1.00 14.45 2.04
C ASP A 119 1.94 13.29 1.63
N ASN A 120 1.63 12.07 2.06
CA ASN A 120 2.36 10.87 1.68
C ASN A 120 2.30 10.62 0.15
N ASP A 121 1.14 10.69 -0.46
CA ASP A 121 0.95 10.51 -1.90
C ASP A 121 1.69 11.58 -2.71
N SER A 122 1.68 12.82 -2.25
CA SER A 122 2.45 13.91 -2.85
C SER A 122 3.94 13.63 -2.80
N THR A 123 4.44 13.16 -1.66
CA THR A 123 5.85 12.77 -1.49
C THR A 123 6.23 11.61 -2.40
N LEU A 124 5.41 10.57 -2.48
CA LEU A 124 5.63 9.43 -3.37
C LEU A 124 5.74 9.86 -4.84
N LYS A 125 4.82 10.71 -5.30
CA LYS A 125 4.82 11.23 -6.68
C LYS A 125 6.05 12.08 -6.99
N ALA A 126 6.57 12.80 -6.01
CA ALA A 126 7.76 13.64 -6.15
C ALA A 126 9.08 12.85 -6.03
N THR A 127 9.03 11.60 -5.56
CA THR A 127 10.24 10.80 -5.30
C THR A 127 10.76 10.17 -6.59
N PRO A 128 12.03 10.43 -6.97
CA PRO A 128 12.64 9.83 -8.16
C PRO A 128 12.75 8.30 -8.05
N ALA A 129 12.60 7.59 -9.17
CA ALA A 129 12.71 6.12 -9.23
C ALA A 129 14.06 5.60 -8.68
N THR A 130 15.15 6.33 -8.87
CA THR A 130 16.47 6.01 -8.33
C THR A 130 16.50 5.99 -6.81
N ARG A 131 15.69 6.83 -6.14
CA ARG A 131 15.59 6.86 -4.69
C ARG A 131 14.88 5.62 -4.15
N PHE A 132 13.82 5.15 -4.80
CA PHE A 132 13.16 3.90 -4.42
C PHE A 132 14.11 2.70 -4.54
N ALA A 133 14.96 2.67 -5.56
CA ALA A 133 15.94 1.61 -5.75
C ALA A 133 17.05 1.63 -4.69
N ALA A 134 17.47 2.82 -4.26
CA ALA A 134 18.54 3.00 -3.28
C ALA A 134 18.08 2.82 -1.82
N SER A 135 16.87 3.27 -1.51
CA SER A 135 16.30 3.22 -0.15
C SER A 135 14.77 3.15 -0.23
N PRO A 136 14.19 1.95 -0.35
CA PRO A 136 12.74 1.77 -0.36
C PRO A 136 12.09 2.08 1.00
N GLU A 137 12.89 2.07 2.07
CA GLU A 137 12.50 2.64 3.35
C GLU A 137 12.32 4.16 3.22
N PRO A 138 11.38 4.75 3.92
CA PRO A 138 10.53 4.23 4.98
C PRO A 138 9.19 3.62 4.49
N TRP A 139 8.94 3.60 3.19
CA TRP A 139 7.61 3.18 2.67
C TRP A 139 7.32 1.70 2.89
N LEU A 140 8.32 0.81 2.80
CA LEU A 140 8.12 -0.62 3.07
C LEU A 140 7.66 -0.86 4.51
N ALA A 141 8.32 -0.23 5.47
CA ALA A 141 7.95 -0.36 6.89
C ALA A 141 6.52 0.12 7.14
N VAL A 142 6.10 1.21 6.50
CA VAL A 142 4.75 1.75 6.68
C VAL A 142 3.70 0.94 5.92
N ILE A 143 4.03 0.36 4.77
CA ILE A 143 3.13 -0.57 4.08
C ILE A 143 2.86 -1.80 4.96
N GLU A 144 3.91 -2.42 5.51
CA GLU A 144 3.81 -3.57 6.42
C GLU A 144 2.94 -3.22 7.63
N HIS A 145 3.33 -2.18 8.37
CA HIS A 145 2.62 -1.69 9.53
C HIS A 145 1.13 -1.39 9.25
N THR A 146 0.84 -0.73 8.14
CA THR A 146 -0.54 -0.38 7.77
C THR A 146 -1.35 -1.64 7.43
N ALA A 147 -0.74 -2.63 6.76
CA ALA A 147 -1.40 -3.89 6.44
C ALA A 147 -1.69 -4.74 7.69
N GLU A 148 -0.79 -4.76 8.67
CA GLU A 148 -1.03 -5.40 9.97
C GLU A 148 -2.23 -4.80 10.69
N HIS A 149 -2.27 -3.47 10.78
CA HIS A 149 -3.39 -2.78 11.42
C HIS A 149 -4.68 -2.86 10.62
N TYR A 150 -4.62 -2.94 9.30
CA TYR A 150 -5.81 -3.26 8.50
C TYR A 150 -6.41 -4.61 8.92
N GLY A 151 -5.59 -5.65 9.10
CA GLY A 151 -6.04 -6.95 9.61
C GLY A 151 -6.66 -6.85 11.02
N GLN A 152 -6.05 -6.09 11.91
CA GLN A 152 -6.62 -5.80 13.24
C GLN A 152 -8.00 -5.13 13.15
N LEU A 153 -8.15 -4.13 12.30
CA LEU A 153 -9.41 -3.40 12.10
C LEU A 153 -10.50 -4.29 11.48
N VAL A 154 -10.15 -5.25 10.63
CA VAL A 154 -11.07 -6.28 10.14
C VAL A 154 -11.69 -7.06 11.30
N VAL A 155 -10.89 -7.41 12.31
CA VAL A 155 -11.41 -8.07 13.54
C VAL A 155 -12.37 -7.16 14.26
N TYR A 156 -12.08 -5.86 14.42
CA TYR A 156 -12.96 -4.90 15.09
C TYR A 156 -14.31 -4.79 14.37
N TYR A 157 -14.31 -4.75 13.04
CA TYR A 157 -15.53 -4.79 12.24
C TYR A 157 -16.36 -6.05 12.55
N ARG A 158 -15.72 -7.22 12.49
CA ARG A 158 -16.40 -8.51 12.69
C ARG A 158 -16.97 -8.66 14.09
N LEU A 159 -16.24 -8.21 15.12
CA LEU A 159 -16.73 -8.22 16.50
C LEU A 159 -17.94 -7.30 16.70
N ASN A 160 -18.11 -6.29 15.87
CA ASN A 160 -19.29 -5.42 15.87
C ASN A 160 -20.40 -5.88 14.90
N GLY A 161 -20.29 -7.08 14.31
CA GLY A 161 -21.28 -7.61 13.36
C GLY A 161 -21.28 -6.89 12.00
N ILE A 162 -20.23 -6.13 11.68
CA ILE A 162 -20.14 -5.34 10.46
C ILE A 162 -19.23 -6.05 9.44
N VAL A 163 -19.60 -6.02 8.16
CA VAL A 163 -18.77 -6.50 7.07
C VAL A 163 -17.79 -5.39 6.68
N PRO A 164 -16.46 -5.63 6.69
CA PRO A 164 -15.48 -4.64 6.26
C PRO A 164 -15.72 -4.19 4.81
N PRO A 165 -15.42 -2.93 4.44
CA PRO A 165 -15.69 -2.38 3.10
C PRO A 165 -15.16 -3.25 1.95
N ALA A 166 -13.89 -3.69 2.03
CA ALA A 166 -13.26 -4.51 0.99
C ALA A 166 -13.82 -5.95 0.88
N SER A 167 -14.61 -6.40 1.88
CA SER A 167 -15.26 -7.73 1.87
C SER A 167 -16.70 -7.69 1.35
N ARG A 168 -17.19 -6.52 0.95
CA ARG A 168 -18.54 -6.36 0.40
C ARG A 168 -18.57 -6.67 -1.09
N PRO A 169 -19.71 -7.15 -1.64
CA PRO A 169 -19.86 -7.27 -3.09
C PRO A 169 -19.58 -5.94 -3.78
N LYS A 170 -18.82 -5.97 -4.86
CA LYS A 170 -18.65 -4.77 -5.71
C LYS A 170 -20.00 -4.47 -6.38
N LYS A 171 -20.43 -3.24 -6.26
CA LYS A 171 -21.62 -2.74 -6.97
C LYS A 171 -21.32 -2.55 -8.45
#